data_7a240bb11c4130597ed5df2046596d19
#
_entry.id   7a240bb11c4130597ed5df2046596d19
#
_cell.length_a   1.000
_cell.length_b   1.000
_cell.length_c   1.000
_cell.angle_alpha   90.00
_cell.angle_beta   90.00
_cell.angle_gamma   90.00
#
_symmetry.space_group_name_H-M   'P 1'
#
loop_
_entity.id
_entity.type
_entity.pdbx_description
1 polymer ?
#
loop_
_entity_poly.entity_id
_entity_poly.type
_entity_poly.pdbx_seq_one_letter_code
_entity_poly.pdbx_strand_id
1 'polypeptide(L)'
;MTSALKLGMTFDDEDEMVGFYLPEEDRSTHVYVLGSSGVGKSKGFATWILGDIMNGNGCGVIDPHGDLVHDIVGNLEDFRNVTLVEMTDPDNIIGFNPLEQQDGIDTYTQTLELVEVFRKIWNLSDDKTPRLIEILRNAVLTLIEAGGTMLDIEPLLTNEQFRKEKMKHVTYEAVDSFWHNRFEKWSENDRIANIESTLNKVSSFTSDPRIRLMLSAQKSTIDFRQIMDDEKVVLINLAKGVLRTNSFLLGALFVAKIQMAAMARVDLPPSQRKSFYLYVDEFQNYATLSFAEIMSEARKYGLSLILAHQSLVQLDHQLRDIILGNAKNFVIYRCDRQDAELIVKYVKDYDPFDWKIRNENSYTYFTKDEQREEGISDLIGLPTQVAILKTKGKEQMMFRTFDLDESWRLEKNLTTLRQLNNDSGKTISMNKLDERVTFPESIAAEPDEPYSFLD
;
A
#
# COMPACT_ATOMS: atom_id res chain seq x y z
N MET A 1 -0.66 23.43 -18.85
CA MET A 1 -0.74 24.00 -17.48
C MET A 1 -0.21 22.94 -16.57
N THR A 2 0.80 23.22 -15.75
CA THR A 2 1.36 22.25 -14.79
C THR A 2 0.28 21.83 -13.81
N SER A 3 0.05 20.54 -13.67
CA SER A 3 -1.00 19.96 -12.81
C SER A 3 -0.60 20.04 -11.33
N ALA A 4 -0.64 21.25 -10.74
CA ALA A 4 -0.41 21.40 -9.32
C ALA A 4 -1.58 20.79 -8.53
N LEU A 5 -1.26 20.02 -7.49
CA LEU A 5 -2.28 19.44 -6.61
C LEU A 5 -2.75 20.48 -5.59
N LYS A 6 -4.05 20.76 -5.53
CA LYS A 6 -4.64 21.62 -4.51
C LYS A 6 -4.73 20.85 -3.18
N LEU A 7 -3.91 21.25 -2.20
CA LEU A 7 -3.88 20.64 -0.87
C LEU A 7 -4.97 21.17 0.07
N GLY A 8 -5.37 22.43 -0.12
CA GLY A 8 -6.31 23.10 0.77
C GLY A 8 -6.36 24.59 0.53
N MET A 9 -6.56 25.35 1.61
CA MET A 9 -6.59 26.82 1.63
C MET A 9 -5.56 27.34 2.64
N THR A 10 -5.01 28.50 2.36
CA THR A 10 -4.10 29.25 3.26
C THR A 10 -4.45 30.73 3.20
N PHE A 11 -3.84 31.55 4.04
CA PHE A 11 -3.93 33.00 3.95
C PHE A 11 -2.71 33.52 3.20
N ASP A 12 -2.92 34.49 2.34
CA ASP A 12 -1.85 35.24 1.69
C ASP A 12 -1.38 36.45 2.53
N ASP A 13 -0.46 37.24 1.98
CA ASP A 13 0.11 38.41 2.66
C ASP A 13 -0.90 39.56 2.91
N GLU A 14 -2.08 39.50 2.29
CA GLU A 14 -3.19 40.44 2.45
C GLU A 14 -4.29 39.89 3.39
N ASP A 15 -4.03 38.75 4.08
CA ASP A 15 -4.97 38.02 4.94
C ASP A 15 -6.21 37.49 4.17
N GLU A 16 -6.12 37.34 2.86
CA GLU A 16 -7.17 36.72 2.04
C GLU A 16 -7.00 35.20 1.97
N MET A 17 -8.11 34.47 2.01
CA MET A 17 -8.12 33.01 1.91
C MET A 17 -7.94 32.55 0.46
N VAL A 18 -6.78 31.98 0.14
CA VAL A 18 -6.38 31.53 -1.20
C VAL A 18 -6.15 30.03 -1.27
N GLY A 19 -6.25 29.46 -2.47
CA GLY A 19 -5.95 28.06 -2.69
C GLY A 19 -4.48 27.74 -2.47
N PHE A 20 -4.20 26.68 -1.72
CA PHE A 20 -2.85 26.20 -1.43
C PHE A 20 -2.50 24.99 -2.30
N TYR A 21 -1.39 25.06 -3.03
CA TYR A 21 -1.04 24.08 -4.06
C TYR A 21 0.37 23.50 -3.87
N LEU A 22 0.50 22.19 -4.11
CA LEU A 22 1.80 21.51 -4.22
C LEU A 22 2.15 21.35 -5.71
N PRO A 23 3.24 21.98 -6.19
CA PRO A 23 3.69 21.86 -7.57
C PRO A 23 4.04 20.40 -7.93
N GLU A 24 3.82 20.01 -9.20
CA GLU A 24 4.12 18.67 -9.70
C GLU A 24 5.60 18.29 -9.51
N GLU A 25 6.51 19.22 -9.75
CA GLU A 25 7.95 19.00 -9.58
C GLU A 25 8.36 18.62 -8.15
N ASP A 26 7.67 19.20 -7.13
CA ASP A 26 7.89 18.85 -5.73
C ASP A 26 7.20 17.52 -5.42
N ARG A 27 5.95 17.35 -5.86
CA ARG A 27 5.15 16.16 -5.62
C ARG A 27 5.80 14.89 -6.17
N SER A 28 6.51 14.99 -7.31
CA SER A 28 7.24 13.86 -7.92
C SER A 28 8.33 13.27 -7.01
N THR A 29 8.66 13.93 -5.88
CA THR A 29 9.71 13.52 -4.94
C THR A 29 9.16 12.99 -3.63
N HIS A 30 8.01 12.35 -3.67
CA HIS A 30 7.27 11.73 -2.55
C HIS A 30 6.75 12.73 -1.51
N VAL A 31 5.63 12.37 -0.92
CA VAL A 31 4.97 13.12 0.16
C VAL A 31 4.78 12.20 1.36
N TYR A 32 5.30 12.60 2.49
CA TYR A 32 5.09 11.91 3.76
C TYR A 32 4.07 12.68 4.60
N VAL A 33 3.01 12.00 5.02
CA VAL A 33 1.90 12.60 5.76
C VAL A 33 1.79 11.96 7.14
N LEU A 34 2.00 12.77 8.19
CA LEU A 34 1.94 12.34 9.58
C LEU A 34 0.81 13.04 10.33
N GLY A 35 0.18 12.35 11.24
CA GLY A 35 -0.77 12.94 12.19
C GLY A 35 -1.59 11.88 12.91
N SER A 36 -2.01 12.18 14.12
CA SER A 36 -2.81 11.30 14.96
C SER A 36 -4.16 10.92 14.33
N SER A 37 -4.88 9.98 14.89
CA SER A 37 -6.23 9.63 14.43
C SER A 37 -7.20 10.80 14.64
N GLY A 38 -8.14 10.98 13.70
CA GLY A 38 -9.21 12.00 13.81
C GLY A 38 -8.78 13.45 13.55
N VAL A 39 -7.55 13.69 13.07
CA VAL A 39 -7.07 15.06 12.79
C VAL A 39 -7.39 15.59 11.39
N GLY A 40 -8.04 14.76 10.52
CA GLY A 40 -8.45 15.15 9.17
C GLY A 40 -7.56 14.61 8.05
N LYS A 41 -6.59 13.71 8.31
CA LYS A 41 -5.73 13.11 7.27
C LYS A 41 -6.51 12.45 6.14
N SER A 42 -7.41 11.52 6.47
CA SER A 42 -8.15 10.73 5.46
C SER A 42 -9.05 11.63 4.61
N LYS A 43 -9.67 12.65 5.19
CA LYS A 43 -10.44 13.66 4.44
C LYS A 43 -9.54 14.47 3.48
N GLY A 44 -8.36 14.91 3.97
CA GLY A 44 -7.36 15.55 3.12
C GLY A 44 -6.91 14.64 1.97
N PHE A 45 -6.60 13.38 2.25
CA PHE A 45 -6.27 12.38 1.23
C PHE A 45 -7.38 12.23 0.19
N ALA A 46 -8.63 12.06 0.62
CA ALA A 46 -9.76 11.92 -0.29
C ALA A 46 -9.90 13.12 -1.23
N THR A 47 -9.76 14.36 -0.70
CA THR A 47 -9.82 15.57 -1.54
C THR A 47 -8.67 15.67 -2.54
N TRP A 48 -7.46 15.24 -2.15
CA TRP A 48 -6.29 15.23 -3.05
C TRP A 48 -6.44 14.19 -4.16
N ILE A 49 -6.92 12.99 -3.83
CA ILE A 49 -7.19 11.92 -4.80
C ILE A 49 -8.29 12.33 -5.77
N LEU A 50 -9.39 12.91 -5.28
CA LEU A 50 -10.45 13.46 -6.14
C LEU A 50 -9.90 14.57 -7.06
N GLY A 51 -9.02 15.43 -6.55
CA GLY A 51 -8.32 16.43 -7.34
C GLY A 51 -7.49 15.81 -8.47
N ASP A 52 -6.79 14.71 -8.23
CA ASP A 52 -6.03 13.98 -9.25
C ASP A 52 -6.96 13.38 -10.30
N ILE A 53 -8.04 12.73 -9.88
CA ILE A 53 -9.01 12.13 -10.79
C ILE A 53 -9.63 13.21 -11.69
N MET A 54 -10.02 14.37 -11.13
CA MET A 54 -10.58 15.49 -11.87
C MET A 54 -9.58 16.12 -12.85
N ASN A 55 -8.31 16.13 -12.51
CA ASN A 55 -7.23 16.64 -13.38
C ASN A 55 -6.79 15.61 -14.44
N GLY A 56 -7.32 14.38 -14.41
CA GLY A 56 -6.95 13.30 -15.34
C GLY A 56 -5.61 12.65 -15.01
N ASN A 57 -5.11 12.80 -13.80
CA ASN A 57 -3.86 12.18 -13.36
C ASN A 57 -4.10 10.70 -13.00
N GLY A 58 -3.18 9.81 -13.42
CA GLY A 58 -3.17 8.42 -12.99
C GLY A 58 -2.86 8.30 -11.50
N CYS A 59 -3.69 7.59 -10.75
CA CYS A 59 -3.43 7.35 -9.33
C CYS A 59 -3.90 5.97 -8.85
N GLY A 60 -3.21 5.48 -7.81
CA GLY A 60 -3.58 4.28 -7.06
C GLY A 60 -3.83 4.61 -5.60
N VAL A 61 -4.80 3.93 -5.00
CA VAL A 61 -5.14 4.09 -3.58
C VAL A 61 -5.12 2.73 -2.92
N ILE A 62 -4.39 2.61 -1.81
CA ILE A 62 -4.42 1.43 -0.93
C ILE A 62 -4.99 1.85 0.41
N ASP A 63 -6.19 1.38 0.68
CA ASP A 63 -6.95 1.68 1.89
C ASP A 63 -7.18 0.40 2.69
N PRO A 64 -6.58 0.26 3.89
CA PRO A 64 -6.79 -0.91 4.73
C PRO A 64 -8.21 -1.01 5.29
N HIS A 65 -8.86 0.12 5.57
CA HIS A 65 -10.14 0.17 6.25
C HIS A 65 -11.35 0.22 5.31
N GLY A 66 -11.22 0.88 4.17
CA GLY A 66 -12.26 1.10 3.17
C GLY A 66 -12.94 2.46 3.27
N ASP A 67 -12.78 3.18 4.38
CA ASP A 67 -13.45 4.46 4.60
C ASP A 67 -12.96 5.53 3.60
N LEU A 68 -11.65 5.57 3.32
CA LEU A 68 -11.05 6.48 2.34
C LEU A 68 -11.58 6.19 0.94
N VAL A 69 -11.63 4.92 0.53
CA VAL A 69 -12.20 4.52 -0.77
C VAL A 69 -13.68 4.87 -0.84
N HIS A 70 -14.45 4.68 0.23
CA HIS A 70 -15.86 5.05 0.27
C HIS A 70 -16.06 6.57 0.15
N ASP A 71 -15.27 7.37 0.83
CA ASP A 71 -15.28 8.84 0.71
C ASP A 71 -15.00 9.27 -0.76
N ILE A 72 -14.02 8.65 -1.41
CA ILE A 72 -13.69 8.94 -2.81
C ILE A 72 -14.86 8.52 -3.72
N VAL A 73 -15.28 7.26 -3.65
CA VAL A 73 -16.35 6.72 -4.51
C VAL A 73 -17.65 7.50 -4.35
N GLY A 74 -18.01 7.86 -3.12
CA GLY A 74 -19.19 8.66 -2.85
C GLY A 74 -19.19 10.03 -3.54
N ASN A 75 -18.01 10.60 -3.77
CA ASN A 75 -17.82 11.91 -4.38
C ASN A 75 -17.38 11.87 -5.85
N LEU A 76 -17.25 10.68 -6.47
CA LEU A 76 -16.91 10.54 -7.87
C LEU A 76 -18.05 11.04 -8.78
N GLU A 77 -17.66 11.75 -9.84
CA GLU A 77 -18.57 12.20 -10.90
C GLU A 77 -18.30 11.48 -12.23
N ASP A 78 -17.07 11.03 -12.47
CA ASP A 78 -16.66 10.27 -13.66
C ASP A 78 -16.04 8.93 -13.28
N PHE A 79 -16.55 7.85 -13.85
CA PHE A 79 -16.16 6.48 -13.54
C PHE A 79 -15.32 5.80 -14.64
N ARG A 80 -15.17 6.45 -15.81
CA ARG A 80 -14.66 5.81 -17.04
C ARG A 80 -13.27 5.21 -16.91
N ASN A 81 -12.41 5.80 -16.09
CA ASN A 81 -11.02 5.37 -15.91
C ASN A 81 -10.75 4.79 -14.52
N VAL A 82 -11.78 4.48 -13.75
CA VAL A 82 -11.67 4.01 -12.39
C VAL A 82 -11.88 2.50 -12.33
N THR A 83 -10.97 1.80 -11.68
CA THR A 83 -11.10 0.37 -11.33
C THR A 83 -11.20 0.26 -9.82
N LEU A 84 -12.28 -0.36 -9.34
CA LEU A 84 -12.47 -0.65 -7.93
C LEU A 84 -12.04 -2.08 -7.62
N VAL A 85 -11.12 -2.26 -6.68
CA VAL A 85 -10.75 -3.54 -6.08
C VAL A 85 -11.36 -3.59 -4.69
N GLU A 86 -12.30 -4.48 -4.47
CA GLU A 86 -12.90 -4.65 -3.15
C GLU A 86 -13.10 -6.12 -2.79
N MET A 87 -13.09 -6.38 -1.47
CA MET A 87 -13.19 -7.74 -0.93
C MET A 87 -14.51 -7.98 -0.19
N THR A 88 -15.41 -7.00 -0.19
CA THR A 88 -16.69 -7.06 0.54
C THR A 88 -17.80 -7.71 -0.25
N ASP A 89 -17.70 -7.69 -1.58
CA ASP A 89 -18.72 -8.26 -2.49
C ASP A 89 -18.13 -9.46 -3.24
N PRO A 90 -18.53 -10.71 -2.91
CA PRO A 90 -17.99 -11.92 -3.53
C PRO A 90 -18.30 -12.06 -5.03
N ASP A 91 -19.33 -11.35 -5.53
CA ASP A 91 -19.70 -11.38 -6.94
C ASP A 91 -18.86 -10.42 -7.79
N ASN A 92 -18.08 -9.55 -7.16
CA ASN A 92 -17.25 -8.52 -7.82
C ASN A 92 -15.76 -8.65 -7.51
N ILE A 93 -15.28 -9.84 -7.11
CA ILE A 93 -13.85 -10.08 -6.86
C ILE A 93 -13.09 -10.05 -8.19
N ILE A 94 -12.04 -9.24 -8.25
CA ILE A 94 -11.13 -9.23 -9.39
C ILE A 94 -10.07 -10.32 -9.26
N GLY A 95 -9.59 -10.85 -10.39
CA GLY A 95 -8.50 -11.80 -10.42
C GLY A 95 -7.17 -11.13 -10.16
N PHE A 96 -6.38 -11.67 -9.23
CA PHE A 96 -5.06 -11.18 -8.92
C PHE A 96 -4.10 -12.33 -8.66
N ASN A 97 -3.10 -12.49 -9.54
CA ASN A 97 -2.03 -13.46 -9.36
C ASN A 97 -0.72 -12.72 -9.04
N PRO A 98 -0.30 -12.66 -7.78
CA PRO A 98 0.98 -12.02 -7.44
C PRO A 98 2.19 -12.75 -8.03
N LEU A 99 2.06 -14.06 -8.34
CA LEU A 99 3.12 -14.86 -8.98
C LEU A 99 3.14 -14.75 -10.51
N GLU A 100 2.18 -14.06 -11.13
CA GLU A 100 2.24 -13.79 -12.56
C GLU A 100 3.53 -13.04 -12.91
N GLN A 101 4.29 -13.59 -13.89
CA GLN A 101 5.54 -12.98 -14.35
C GLN A 101 5.29 -11.54 -14.81
N GLN A 102 6.05 -10.61 -14.26
CA GLN A 102 6.00 -9.21 -14.65
C GLN A 102 6.96 -8.98 -15.83
N ASP A 103 6.41 -8.55 -16.96
CA ASP A 103 7.22 -8.20 -18.12
C ASP A 103 8.24 -7.10 -17.76
N GLY A 104 9.50 -7.28 -18.20
CA GLY A 104 10.59 -6.35 -17.91
C GLY A 104 11.27 -6.51 -16.55
N ILE A 105 10.81 -7.45 -15.72
CA ILE A 105 11.45 -7.84 -14.46
C ILE A 105 11.88 -9.31 -14.56
N ASP A 106 13.13 -9.61 -14.20
CA ASP A 106 13.58 -10.99 -14.16
C ASP A 106 12.93 -11.78 -13.02
N THR A 107 12.74 -13.08 -13.25
CA THR A 107 12.03 -13.97 -12.31
C THR A 107 12.67 -14.00 -10.91
N TYR A 108 13.99 -13.92 -10.84
CA TYR A 108 14.70 -13.97 -9.56
C TYR A 108 14.45 -12.69 -8.73
N THR A 109 14.55 -11.52 -9.36
CA THR A 109 14.21 -10.23 -8.73
C THR A 109 12.76 -10.22 -8.25
N GLN A 110 11.80 -10.64 -9.10
CA GLN A 110 10.40 -10.74 -8.69
C GLN A 110 10.22 -11.69 -7.51
N THR A 111 10.92 -12.83 -7.50
CA THR A 111 10.88 -13.78 -6.38
C THR A 111 11.37 -13.16 -5.08
N LEU A 112 12.49 -12.43 -5.12
CA LEU A 112 13.03 -11.77 -3.93
C LEU A 112 12.05 -10.75 -3.36
N GLU A 113 11.45 -9.91 -4.20
CA GLU A 113 10.45 -8.91 -3.77
C GLU A 113 9.25 -9.59 -3.06
N LEU A 114 8.71 -10.65 -3.64
CA LEU A 114 7.58 -11.38 -3.05
C LEU A 114 7.96 -12.09 -1.75
N VAL A 115 9.15 -12.67 -1.68
CA VAL A 115 9.65 -13.31 -0.45
C VAL A 115 9.84 -12.27 0.66
N GLU A 116 10.32 -11.06 0.36
CA GLU A 116 10.41 -9.99 1.36
C GLU A 116 9.03 -9.56 1.89
N VAL A 117 8.00 -9.54 1.05
CA VAL A 117 6.62 -9.32 1.51
C VAL A 117 6.22 -10.40 2.52
N PHE A 118 6.45 -11.67 2.22
CA PHE A 118 6.14 -12.76 3.15
C PHE A 118 6.96 -12.69 4.43
N ARG A 119 8.25 -12.36 4.32
CA ARG A 119 9.14 -12.16 5.49
C ARG A 119 8.59 -11.12 6.44
N LYS A 120 8.21 -9.96 5.90
CA LYS A 120 7.64 -8.85 6.69
C LYS A 120 6.33 -9.25 7.38
N ILE A 121 5.36 -9.73 6.61
CA ILE A 121 4.01 -9.97 7.11
C ILE A 121 3.95 -11.16 8.06
N TRP A 122 4.72 -12.21 7.78
CA TRP A 122 4.77 -13.40 8.63
C TRP A 122 5.86 -13.36 9.70
N ASN A 123 6.57 -12.22 9.81
CA ASN A 123 7.66 -12.00 10.77
C ASN A 123 8.72 -13.12 10.71
N LEU A 124 9.21 -13.40 9.49
CA LEU A 124 10.25 -14.40 9.25
C LEU A 124 11.64 -13.77 9.37
N SER A 125 12.61 -14.54 9.89
CA SER A 125 13.99 -14.11 9.96
C SER A 125 14.96 -15.26 9.66
N ASP A 126 16.12 -14.94 9.13
CA ASP A 126 17.14 -15.92 8.76
C ASP A 126 17.61 -16.74 9.98
N ASP A 127 17.62 -16.15 11.17
CA ASP A 127 18.01 -16.83 12.41
C ASP A 127 16.96 -17.84 12.90
N LYS A 128 15.66 -17.53 12.75
CA LYS A 128 14.57 -18.33 13.34
C LYS A 128 13.88 -19.25 12.35
N THR A 129 13.80 -18.83 11.08
CA THR A 129 12.99 -19.52 10.05
C THR A 129 13.72 -19.70 8.72
N PRO A 130 15.03 -20.04 8.70
CA PRO A 130 15.81 -20.08 7.46
C PRO A 130 15.26 -21.11 6.46
N ARG A 131 14.82 -22.26 6.96
CA ARG A 131 14.27 -23.33 6.12
C ARG A 131 12.93 -22.95 5.47
N LEU A 132 12.05 -22.29 6.21
CA LEU A 132 10.78 -21.81 5.67
C LEU A 132 11.03 -20.79 4.54
N ILE A 133 11.96 -19.85 4.76
CA ILE A 133 12.35 -18.85 3.76
C ILE A 133 12.91 -19.53 2.51
N GLU A 134 13.77 -20.54 2.68
CA GLU A 134 14.34 -21.28 1.56
C GLU A 134 13.28 -22.05 0.75
N ILE A 135 12.39 -22.78 1.44
CA ILE A 135 11.28 -23.50 0.79
C ILE A 135 10.39 -22.53 0.04
N LEU A 136 10.00 -21.42 0.69
CA LEU A 136 9.12 -20.43 0.11
C LEU A 136 9.75 -19.78 -1.15
N ARG A 137 11.03 -19.40 -1.09
CA ARG A 137 11.75 -18.83 -2.23
C ARG A 137 11.80 -19.78 -3.42
N ASN A 138 12.13 -21.05 -3.19
CA ASN A 138 12.18 -22.04 -4.27
C ASN A 138 10.78 -22.35 -4.82
N ALA A 139 9.76 -22.41 -3.97
CA ALA A 139 8.37 -22.61 -4.41
C ALA A 139 7.86 -21.43 -5.24
N VAL A 140 8.06 -20.20 -4.79
CA VAL A 140 7.65 -18.98 -5.52
C VAL A 140 8.35 -18.92 -6.87
N LEU A 141 9.68 -19.11 -6.93
CA LEU A 141 10.42 -19.08 -8.20
C LEU A 141 9.92 -20.15 -9.17
N THR A 142 9.76 -21.39 -8.69
CA THR A 142 9.21 -22.50 -9.50
C THR A 142 7.85 -22.15 -10.09
N LEU A 143 6.95 -21.57 -9.28
CA LEU A 143 5.60 -21.25 -9.71
C LEU A 143 5.56 -20.05 -10.67
N ILE A 144 6.41 -19.05 -10.50
CA ILE A 144 6.52 -17.96 -11.48
C ILE A 144 6.93 -18.51 -12.83
N GLU A 145 7.99 -19.32 -12.93
CA GLU A 145 8.44 -19.91 -14.20
C GLU A 145 7.43 -20.88 -14.82
N ALA A 146 6.72 -21.64 -13.98
CA ALA A 146 5.72 -22.60 -14.43
C ALA A 146 4.32 -22.02 -14.63
N GLY A 147 4.13 -20.71 -14.52
CA GLY A 147 2.85 -20.04 -14.68
C GLY A 147 1.83 -20.45 -13.62
N GLY A 148 2.26 -20.68 -12.37
CA GLY A 148 1.40 -21.06 -11.27
C GLY A 148 0.79 -19.90 -10.51
N THR A 149 0.02 -20.23 -9.47
CA THR A 149 -0.61 -19.30 -8.53
C THR A 149 -0.17 -19.57 -7.10
N MET A 150 -0.52 -18.71 -6.15
CA MET A 150 -0.27 -18.98 -4.73
C MET A 150 -1.01 -20.22 -4.20
N LEU A 151 -2.11 -20.61 -4.84
CA LEU A 151 -2.84 -21.84 -4.47
C LEU A 151 -2.06 -23.11 -4.85
N ASP A 152 -1.12 -23.00 -5.76
CA ASP A 152 -0.28 -24.11 -6.20
C ASP A 152 0.90 -24.40 -5.25
N ILE A 153 1.16 -23.56 -4.25
CA ILE A 153 2.25 -23.77 -3.26
C ILE A 153 2.00 -25.06 -2.48
N GLU A 154 0.78 -25.29 -2.00
CA GLU A 154 0.43 -26.50 -1.26
C GLU A 154 0.64 -27.78 -2.09
N PRO A 155 0.01 -27.96 -3.29
CA PRO A 155 0.25 -29.15 -4.11
C PRO A 155 1.70 -29.25 -4.59
N LEU A 156 2.43 -28.16 -4.80
CA LEU A 156 3.86 -28.22 -5.12
C LEU A 156 4.68 -28.87 -3.99
N LEU A 157 4.34 -28.61 -2.73
CA LEU A 157 5.04 -29.17 -1.57
C LEU A 157 4.59 -30.59 -1.22
N THR A 158 3.31 -30.94 -1.44
CA THR A 158 2.72 -32.19 -0.96
C THR A 158 2.55 -33.25 -2.04
N ASN A 159 2.41 -32.87 -3.32
CA ASN A 159 2.16 -33.79 -4.42
C ASN A 159 3.39 -33.90 -5.34
N GLU A 160 4.02 -35.09 -5.34
CA GLU A 160 5.24 -35.32 -6.12
C GLU A 160 4.99 -35.23 -7.64
N GLN A 161 3.85 -35.73 -8.14
CA GLN A 161 3.56 -35.67 -9.57
C GLN A 161 3.33 -34.23 -10.05
N PHE A 162 2.58 -33.45 -9.27
CA PHE A 162 2.38 -32.02 -9.55
C PHE A 162 3.71 -31.27 -9.55
N ARG A 163 4.57 -31.53 -8.55
CA ARG A 163 5.90 -30.93 -8.46
C ARG A 163 6.76 -31.27 -9.69
N LYS A 164 6.82 -32.55 -10.07
CA LYS A 164 7.56 -32.99 -11.26
C LYS A 164 7.08 -32.32 -12.54
N GLU A 165 5.78 -32.07 -12.68
CA GLU A 165 5.23 -31.37 -13.83
C GLU A 165 5.67 -29.90 -13.85
N LYS A 166 5.56 -29.20 -12.71
CA LYS A 166 6.01 -27.80 -12.61
C LYS A 166 7.51 -27.66 -12.82
N MET A 167 8.31 -28.59 -12.32
CA MET A 167 9.77 -28.62 -12.48
C MET A 167 10.26 -28.66 -13.92
N LYS A 168 9.45 -29.16 -14.86
CA LYS A 168 9.82 -29.16 -16.30
C LYS A 168 10.02 -27.75 -16.88
N HIS A 169 9.48 -26.73 -16.24
CA HIS A 169 9.56 -25.33 -16.65
C HIS A 169 10.65 -24.55 -15.92
N VAL A 170 11.32 -25.17 -14.93
CA VAL A 170 12.36 -24.51 -14.15
C VAL A 170 13.64 -24.41 -14.94
N THR A 171 14.17 -23.19 -15.06
CA THR A 171 15.41 -22.90 -15.77
C THR A 171 16.60 -22.63 -14.84
N TYR A 172 16.33 -22.28 -13.59
CA TYR A 172 17.38 -21.99 -12.60
C TYR A 172 17.96 -23.27 -12.00
N GLU A 173 19.24 -23.56 -12.30
CA GLU A 173 19.96 -24.75 -11.80
C GLU A 173 19.91 -24.88 -10.25
N ALA A 174 20.03 -23.75 -9.55
CA ALA A 174 19.98 -23.76 -8.07
C ALA A 174 18.63 -24.25 -7.54
N VAL A 175 17.51 -23.90 -8.20
CA VAL A 175 16.16 -24.33 -7.84
C VAL A 175 15.95 -25.81 -8.18
N ASP A 176 16.39 -26.23 -9.36
CA ASP A 176 16.38 -27.64 -9.77
C ASP A 176 17.16 -28.49 -8.77
N SER A 177 18.38 -28.07 -8.41
CA SER A 177 19.22 -28.72 -7.40
C SER A 177 18.55 -28.75 -6.02
N PHE A 178 17.85 -27.69 -5.60
CA PHE A 178 17.10 -27.70 -4.34
C PHE A 178 16.07 -28.82 -4.31
N TRP A 179 15.25 -28.93 -5.34
CA TRP A 179 14.19 -29.95 -5.41
C TRP A 179 14.76 -31.36 -5.48
N HIS A 180 15.68 -31.65 -6.40
CA HIS A 180 16.20 -33.02 -6.64
C HIS A 180 17.23 -33.46 -5.59
N ASN A 181 18.14 -32.57 -5.16
CA ASN A 181 19.28 -32.96 -4.34
C ASN A 181 19.06 -32.71 -2.84
N ARG A 182 18.05 -31.92 -2.47
CA ARG A 182 17.72 -31.64 -1.07
C ARG A 182 16.31 -32.05 -0.70
N PHE A 183 15.28 -31.47 -1.31
CA PHE A 183 13.88 -31.69 -0.94
C PHE A 183 13.45 -33.17 -1.10
N GLU A 184 13.74 -33.78 -2.23
CA GLU A 184 13.40 -35.19 -2.49
C GLU A 184 14.28 -36.19 -1.70
N LYS A 185 15.43 -35.74 -1.18
CA LYS A 185 16.31 -36.57 -0.32
C LYS A 185 15.89 -36.59 1.14
N TRP A 186 14.99 -35.71 1.56
CA TRP A 186 14.46 -35.77 2.92
C TRP A 186 13.66 -37.05 3.12
N SER A 187 13.78 -37.63 4.32
CA SER A 187 12.84 -38.69 4.74
C SER A 187 11.42 -38.12 4.75
N GLU A 188 10.43 -38.99 4.65
CA GLU A 188 9.01 -38.56 4.67
C GLU A 188 8.70 -37.75 5.93
N ASN A 189 9.15 -38.19 7.10
CA ASN A 189 8.95 -37.47 8.37
C ASN A 189 9.65 -36.11 8.38
N ASP A 190 10.90 -36.01 7.89
CA ASP A 190 11.61 -34.75 7.80
C ASP A 190 10.93 -33.80 6.80
N ARG A 191 10.45 -34.31 5.69
CA ARG A 191 9.74 -33.51 4.68
C ARG A 191 8.48 -32.93 5.27
N ILE A 192 7.64 -33.73 5.93
CA ILE A 192 6.40 -33.27 6.59
C ILE A 192 6.76 -32.16 7.60
N ALA A 193 7.70 -32.42 8.50
CA ALA A 193 8.11 -31.45 9.53
C ALA A 193 8.64 -30.13 8.92
N ASN A 194 9.37 -30.21 7.81
CA ASN A 194 9.98 -29.06 7.17
C ASN A 194 8.98 -28.17 6.42
N ILE A 195 7.96 -28.77 5.78
CA ILE A 195 6.96 -28.01 5.01
C ILE A 195 5.80 -27.51 5.86
N GLU A 196 5.54 -28.10 7.03
CA GLU A 196 4.36 -27.81 7.85
C GLU A 196 4.23 -26.31 8.18
N SER A 197 5.32 -25.67 8.59
CA SER A 197 5.31 -24.25 8.89
C SER A 197 4.96 -23.38 7.66
N THR A 198 5.42 -23.77 6.47
CA THR A 198 5.10 -23.09 5.21
C THR A 198 3.63 -23.30 4.85
N LEU A 199 3.15 -24.53 4.95
CA LEU A 199 1.74 -24.88 4.68
C LEU A 199 0.81 -24.11 5.61
N ASN A 200 1.10 -24.08 6.91
CA ASN A 200 0.29 -23.35 7.89
C ASN A 200 0.18 -21.86 7.58
N LYS A 201 1.26 -21.23 7.13
CA LYS A 201 1.26 -19.82 6.73
C LYS A 201 0.45 -19.58 5.45
N VAL A 202 0.69 -20.38 4.43
CA VAL A 202 -0.01 -20.27 3.13
C VAL A 202 -1.49 -20.59 3.30
N SER A 203 -1.86 -21.70 3.95
CA SER A 203 -3.25 -22.09 4.16
C SER A 203 -4.03 -21.09 4.99
N SER A 204 -3.42 -20.50 6.03
CA SER A 204 -4.04 -19.44 6.81
C SER A 204 -4.46 -18.22 5.95
N PHE A 205 -3.71 -17.92 4.91
CA PHE A 205 -4.03 -16.84 3.97
C PHE A 205 -5.03 -17.27 2.90
N THR A 206 -4.82 -18.46 2.29
CA THR A 206 -5.62 -18.96 1.17
C THR A 206 -6.92 -19.64 1.58
N SER A 207 -7.19 -19.81 2.87
CA SER A 207 -8.44 -20.41 3.37
C SER A 207 -9.63 -19.44 3.35
N ASP A 208 -9.41 -18.12 3.31
CA ASP A 208 -10.49 -17.16 3.10
C ASP A 208 -11.06 -17.33 1.67
N PRO A 209 -12.36 -17.61 1.52
CA PRO A 209 -12.96 -17.89 0.21
C PRO A 209 -12.78 -16.76 -0.81
N ARG A 210 -12.79 -15.51 -0.37
CA ARG A 210 -12.62 -14.32 -1.22
C ARG A 210 -11.20 -14.20 -1.73
N ILE A 211 -10.22 -14.37 -0.82
CA ILE A 211 -8.79 -14.39 -1.19
C ILE A 211 -8.53 -15.57 -2.11
N ARG A 212 -9.07 -16.75 -1.80
CA ARG A 212 -8.93 -17.92 -2.63
C ARG A 212 -9.48 -17.71 -4.03
N LEU A 213 -10.67 -17.09 -4.15
CA LEU A 213 -11.27 -16.71 -5.43
C LEU A 213 -10.35 -15.75 -6.20
N MET A 214 -9.92 -14.67 -5.58
CA MET A 214 -9.00 -13.68 -6.18
C MET A 214 -7.72 -14.35 -6.71
N LEU A 215 -7.09 -15.21 -5.90
CA LEU A 215 -5.81 -15.86 -6.21
C LEU A 215 -5.96 -17.09 -7.14
N SER A 216 -7.18 -17.51 -7.49
CA SER A 216 -7.41 -18.61 -8.43
C SER A 216 -7.13 -18.23 -9.89
N ALA A 217 -7.07 -16.93 -10.20
CA ALA A 217 -6.77 -16.45 -11.52
C ALA A 217 -5.34 -16.79 -11.93
N GLN A 218 -5.17 -17.46 -13.06
CA GLN A 218 -3.84 -17.73 -13.64
C GLN A 218 -3.17 -16.43 -14.10
N LYS A 219 -3.97 -15.50 -14.65
CA LYS A 219 -3.56 -14.15 -15.02
C LYS A 219 -4.40 -13.13 -14.26
N SER A 220 -3.77 -12.09 -13.81
CA SER A 220 -4.48 -10.97 -13.19
C SER A 220 -5.43 -10.33 -14.21
N THR A 221 -6.62 -9.96 -13.75
CA THR A 221 -7.61 -9.27 -14.61
C THR A 221 -7.37 -7.76 -14.65
N ILE A 222 -6.40 -7.28 -13.88
CA ILE A 222 -5.92 -5.90 -13.89
C ILE A 222 -4.43 -5.89 -14.21
N ASP A 223 -4.02 -4.95 -15.06
CA ASP A 223 -2.63 -4.70 -15.40
C ASP A 223 -2.22 -3.33 -14.84
N PHE A 224 -1.39 -3.34 -13.80
CA PHE A 224 -0.92 -2.11 -13.15
C PHE A 224 -0.02 -1.28 -14.06
N ARG A 225 0.76 -1.93 -14.94
CA ARG A 225 1.57 -1.23 -15.94
C ARG A 225 0.68 -0.42 -16.89
N GLN A 226 -0.34 -1.07 -17.44
CA GLN A 226 -1.30 -0.41 -18.32
C GLN A 226 -2.08 0.71 -17.59
N ILE A 227 -2.47 0.48 -16.32
CA ILE A 227 -3.13 1.51 -15.51
C ILE A 227 -2.25 2.76 -15.39
N MET A 228 -0.96 2.59 -15.14
CA MET A 228 -0.01 3.71 -15.04
C MET A 228 0.18 4.43 -16.38
N ASP A 229 0.39 3.67 -17.46
CA ASP A 229 0.71 4.22 -18.79
C ASP A 229 -0.50 4.92 -19.42
N ASP A 230 -1.73 4.49 -19.08
CA ASP A 230 -2.98 5.07 -19.52
C ASP A 230 -3.53 6.16 -18.57
N GLU A 231 -2.79 6.55 -17.53
CA GLU A 231 -3.22 7.54 -16.51
C GLU A 231 -4.58 7.18 -15.88
N LYS A 232 -4.84 5.87 -15.66
CA LYS A 232 -6.07 5.37 -15.04
C LYS A 232 -5.98 5.38 -13.51
N VAL A 233 -7.11 5.14 -12.89
CA VAL A 233 -7.27 5.12 -11.43
C VAL A 233 -7.55 3.71 -10.94
N VAL A 234 -6.89 3.30 -9.86
CA VAL A 234 -7.21 2.07 -9.15
C VAL A 234 -7.44 2.35 -7.67
N LEU A 235 -8.62 2.00 -7.19
CA LEU A 235 -9.02 2.14 -5.79
C LEU A 235 -9.05 0.75 -5.16
N ILE A 236 -8.18 0.51 -4.16
CA ILE A 236 -8.04 -0.80 -3.52
C ILE A 236 -8.52 -0.70 -2.07
N ASN A 237 -9.72 -1.25 -1.82
CA ASN A 237 -10.30 -1.42 -0.51
C ASN A 237 -9.99 -2.82 0.03
N LEU A 238 -9.11 -2.89 1.03
CA LEU A 238 -8.67 -4.15 1.63
C LEU A 238 -9.63 -4.68 2.70
N ALA A 239 -10.66 -3.91 3.05
CA ALA A 239 -11.71 -4.32 3.97
C ALA A 239 -11.18 -5.02 5.25
N LYS A 240 -10.24 -4.40 5.97
CA LYS A 240 -9.58 -4.96 7.17
C LYS A 240 -10.57 -5.51 8.20
N GLY A 241 -11.73 -4.88 8.36
CA GLY A 241 -12.79 -5.36 9.25
C GLY A 241 -13.26 -6.78 8.90
N VAL A 242 -13.16 -7.15 7.62
CA VAL A 242 -13.59 -8.44 7.06
C VAL A 242 -12.41 -9.41 6.93
N LEU A 243 -11.29 -8.99 6.33
CA LEU A 243 -10.11 -9.84 6.08
C LEU A 243 -9.15 -9.93 7.27
N ARG A 244 -9.32 -9.06 8.29
CA ARG A 244 -8.45 -9.01 9.48
C ARG A 244 -6.96 -8.89 9.08
N THR A 245 -6.09 -9.76 9.62
CA THR A 245 -4.65 -9.74 9.34
C THR A 245 -4.29 -10.09 7.89
N ASN A 246 -5.16 -10.79 7.17
CA ASN A 246 -4.93 -11.13 5.76
C ASN A 246 -4.94 -9.89 4.85
N SER A 247 -5.62 -8.81 5.26
CA SER A 247 -5.60 -7.52 4.54
C SER A 247 -4.18 -6.96 4.41
N PHE A 248 -3.33 -7.17 5.40
CA PHE A 248 -1.95 -6.65 5.37
C PHE A 248 -1.09 -7.38 4.35
N LEU A 249 -1.20 -8.72 4.27
CA LEU A 249 -0.49 -9.49 3.24
C LEU A 249 -0.98 -9.13 1.84
N LEU A 250 -2.29 -9.07 1.65
CA LEU A 250 -2.87 -8.71 0.36
C LEU A 250 -2.44 -7.29 -0.07
N GLY A 251 -2.49 -6.31 0.84
CA GLY A 251 -2.04 -4.95 0.56
C GLY A 251 -0.55 -4.87 0.23
N ALA A 252 0.31 -5.61 0.94
CA ALA A 252 1.74 -5.65 0.64
C ALA A 252 2.02 -6.30 -0.73
N LEU A 253 1.25 -7.33 -1.12
CA LEU A 253 1.35 -7.93 -2.46
C LEU A 253 0.91 -6.94 -3.55
N PHE A 254 -0.15 -6.16 -3.34
CA PHE A 254 -0.54 -5.09 -4.27
C PHE A 254 0.54 -4.02 -4.39
N VAL A 255 1.08 -3.54 -3.26
CA VAL A 255 2.19 -2.56 -3.26
C VAL A 255 3.37 -3.09 -4.07
N ALA A 256 3.80 -4.34 -3.83
CA ALA A 256 4.93 -4.94 -4.53
C ALA A 256 4.67 -5.07 -6.05
N LYS A 257 3.46 -5.48 -6.46
CA LYS A 257 3.10 -5.57 -7.89
C LYS A 257 3.04 -4.21 -8.57
N ILE A 258 2.48 -3.19 -7.91
CA ILE A 258 2.47 -1.80 -8.42
C ILE A 258 3.90 -1.28 -8.58
N GLN A 259 4.76 -1.54 -7.61
CA GLN A 259 6.18 -1.20 -7.63
C GLN A 259 6.91 -1.89 -8.79
N MET A 260 6.75 -3.19 -8.97
CA MET A 260 7.34 -3.94 -10.07
C MET A 260 6.83 -3.45 -11.43
N ALA A 261 5.54 -3.14 -11.55
CA ALA A 261 4.96 -2.53 -12.75
C ALA A 261 5.58 -1.16 -13.07
N ALA A 262 5.87 -0.34 -12.05
CA ALA A 262 6.58 0.91 -12.25
C ALA A 262 8.02 0.68 -12.72
N MET A 263 8.77 -0.22 -12.09
CA MET A 263 10.16 -0.55 -12.47
C MET A 263 10.24 -1.11 -13.89
N ALA A 264 9.26 -1.88 -14.32
CA ALA A 264 9.16 -2.43 -15.68
C ALA A 264 9.09 -1.34 -16.77
N ARG A 265 8.78 -0.08 -16.39
CA ARG A 265 8.78 1.09 -17.31
C ARG A 265 10.17 1.56 -17.72
N VAL A 266 11.23 0.83 -17.32
CA VAL A 266 12.60 1.09 -17.76
C VAL A 266 12.74 1.04 -19.29
N ASP A 267 11.89 0.27 -19.98
CA ASP A 267 11.82 0.16 -21.44
C ASP A 267 11.30 1.44 -22.14
N LEU A 268 10.65 2.33 -21.39
CA LEU A 268 10.20 3.63 -21.89
C LEU A 268 11.23 4.73 -21.64
N PRO A 269 11.43 5.66 -22.59
CA PRO A 269 12.19 6.88 -22.33
C PRO A 269 11.61 7.66 -21.15
N PRO A 270 12.43 8.31 -20.30
CA PRO A 270 11.93 9.04 -19.13
C PRO A 270 10.81 10.07 -19.43
N SER A 271 10.88 10.73 -20.61
CA SER A 271 9.87 11.70 -21.03
C SER A 271 8.51 11.11 -21.41
N GLN A 272 8.44 9.79 -21.61
CA GLN A 272 7.19 9.07 -21.92
C GLN A 272 6.58 8.38 -20.71
N ARG A 273 7.30 8.33 -19.60
CA ARG A 273 6.80 7.75 -18.33
C ARG A 273 5.84 8.74 -17.71
N LYS A 274 4.55 8.46 -17.82
CA LYS A 274 3.49 9.26 -17.19
C LYS A 274 3.62 9.24 -15.68
N SER A 275 3.36 10.36 -15.02
CA SER A 275 3.35 10.43 -13.56
C SER A 275 2.19 9.60 -13.02
N PHE A 276 2.48 8.74 -12.04
CA PHE A 276 1.48 7.96 -11.33
C PHE A 276 1.64 8.18 -9.83
N TYR A 277 0.53 8.51 -9.15
CA TYR A 277 0.52 8.88 -7.75
C TYR A 277 -0.08 7.76 -6.91
N LEU A 278 0.76 7.07 -6.12
CA LEU A 278 0.31 6.00 -5.24
C LEU A 278 0.09 6.52 -3.83
N TYR A 279 -1.15 6.58 -3.43
CA TYR A 279 -1.58 6.92 -2.08
C TYR A 279 -1.70 5.66 -1.24
N VAL A 280 -0.96 5.60 -0.16
CA VAL A 280 -0.97 4.45 0.75
C VAL A 280 -1.35 4.94 2.14
N ASP A 281 -2.56 4.61 2.58
CA ASP A 281 -2.99 4.89 3.95
C ASP A 281 -2.47 3.81 4.90
N GLU A 282 -2.11 4.19 6.12
CA GLU A 282 -1.52 3.30 7.14
C GLU A 282 -0.35 2.46 6.59
N PHE A 283 0.56 3.11 5.83
CA PHE A 283 1.59 2.44 5.03
C PHE A 283 2.54 1.55 5.87
N GLN A 284 2.67 1.77 7.17
CA GLN A 284 3.48 0.93 8.08
C GLN A 284 3.08 -0.55 8.05
N ASN A 285 1.84 -0.84 7.66
CA ASN A 285 1.34 -2.21 7.56
C ASN A 285 1.92 -2.96 6.36
N TYR A 286 2.40 -2.25 5.34
CA TYR A 286 2.84 -2.80 4.05
C TYR A 286 4.31 -2.59 3.77
N ALA A 287 4.93 -1.58 4.39
CA ALA A 287 6.29 -1.16 4.09
C ALA A 287 7.31 -2.25 4.41
N THR A 288 8.01 -2.72 3.37
CA THR A 288 9.20 -3.56 3.45
C THR A 288 10.46 -2.71 3.38
N LEU A 289 11.64 -3.27 3.66
CA LEU A 289 12.89 -2.56 3.43
C LEU A 289 13.10 -2.28 1.94
N SER A 290 12.77 -3.24 1.06
CA SER A 290 12.86 -3.02 -0.40
C SER A 290 11.92 -1.90 -0.87
N PHE A 291 10.72 -1.78 -0.30
CA PHE A 291 9.85 -0.64 -0.57
C PHE A 291 10.50 0.70 -0.19
N ALA A 292 11.18 0.75 0.95
CA ALA A 292 11.87 1.98 1.38
C ALA A 292 13.07 2.32 0.48
N GLU A 293 13.83 1.32 0.05
CA GLU A 293 14.94 1.49 -0.87
C GLU A 293 14.47 2.01 -2.24
N ILE A 294 13.34 1.49 -2.73
CA ILE A 294 12.74 1.93 -3.98
C ILE A 294 12.25 3.36 -3.94
N MET A 295 11.86 3.90 -2.78
CA MET A 295 11.56 5.34 -2.68
C MET A 295 12.67 6.21 -3.28
N SER A 296 13.94 5.79 -3.17
CA SER A 296 15.06 6.53 -3.77
C SER A 296 15.05 6.50 -5.30
N GLU A 297 14.41 5.51 -5.93
CA GLU A 297 14.46 5.24 -7.36
C GLU A 297 13.12 5.41 -8.08
N ALA A 298 11.99 5.29 -7.38
CA ALA A 298 10.63 5.25 -7.95
C ALA A 298 10.33 6.44 -8.87
N ARG A 299 10.88 7.62 -8.54
CA ARG A 299 10.76 8.82 -9.37
C ARG A 299 11.28 8.59 -10.80
N LYS A 300 12.36 7.82 -10.99
CA LYS A 300 12.92 7.52 -12.32
C LYS A 300 11.91 6.82 -13.22
N TYR A 301 10.98 6.08 -12.61
CA TYR A 301 9.96 5.31 -13.28
C TYR A 301 8.60 6.02 -13.36
N GLY A 302 8.54 7.28 -12.93
CA GLY A 302 7.30 8.06 -12.89
C GLY A 302 6.35 7.67 -11.77
N LEU A 303 6.81 6.96 -10.71
CA LEU A 303 6.02 6.63 -9.55
C LEU A 303 6.30 7.60 -8.40
N SER A 304 5.27 8.29 -7.93
CA SER A 304 5.30 9.18 -6.77
C SER A 304 4.50 8.57 -5.62
N LEU A 305 5.09 8.48 -4.45
CA LEU A 305 4.46 7.90 -3.27
C LEU A 305 3.91 9.00 -2.36
N ILE A 306 2.66 8.87 -1.95
CA ILE A 306 2.02 9.71 -0.94
C ILE A 306 1.64 8.77 0.23
N LEU A 307 2.45 8.82 1.28
CA LEU A 307 2.41 7.85 2.39
C LEU A 307 1.81 8.47 3.63
N ALA A 308 0.65 7.97 4.09
CA ALA A 308 0.02 8.41 5.33
C ALA A 308 0.35 7.47 6.48
N HIS A 309 0.59 8.07 7.64
CA HIS A 309 0.98 7.37 8.86
C HIS A 309 0.36 8.03 10.10
N GLN A 310 0.09 7.24 11.12
CA GLN A 310 -0.45 7.79 12.38
C GLN A 310 0.63 8.11 13.38
N SER A 311 1.70 7.28 13.50
CA SER A 311 2.77 7.48 14.46
C SER A 311 4.10 6.86 14.00
N LEU A 312 5.17 7.65 14.02
CA LEU A 312 6.54 7.26 13.68
C LEU A 312 7.11 6.16 14.57
N VAL A 313 6.57 6.02 15.79
CA VAL A 313 7.01 4.98 16.75
C VAL A 313 6.64 3.58 16.27
N GLN A 314 5.64 3.44 15.40
CA GLN A 314 5.23 2.16 14.82
C GLN A 314 6.19 1.63 13.74
N LEU A 315 7.09 2.49 13.22
CA LEU A 315 8.07 2.10 12.23
C LEU A 315 9.34 1.56 12.87
N ASP A 316 9.89 0.52 12.27
CA ASP A 316 11.27 0.13 12.55
C ASP A 316 12.23 1.30 12.31
N HIS A 317 13.28 1.41 13.13
CA HIS A 317 14.23 2.53 13.07
C HIS A 317 14.86 2.70 11.67
N GLN A 318 15.29 1.60 11.05
CA GLN A 318 15.94 1.63 9.75
C GLN A 318 14.97 2.09 8.66
N LEU A 319 13.75 1.53 8.64
CA LEU A 319 12.69 1.90 7.71
C LEU A 319 12.31 3.38 7.85
N ARG A 320 12.14 3.85 9.09
CA ARG A 320 11.84 5.25 9.39
C ARG A 320 12.89 6.20 8.85
N ASP A 321 14.18 5.91 9.10
CA ASP A 321 15.28 6.78 8.69
C ASP A 321 15.40 6.83 7.15
N ILE A 322 15.18 5.72 6.45
CA ILE A 322 15.15 5.68 4.98
C ILE A 322 14.00 6.51 4.44
N ILE A 323 12.78 6.37 4.98
CA ILE A 323 11.59 7.10 4.54
C ILE A 323 11.76 8.61 4.76
N LEU A 324 12.14 9.03 5.97
CA LEU A 324 12.34 10.44 6.30
C LEU A 324 13.53 11.05 5.54
N GLY A 325 14.53 10.24 5.20
CA GLY A 325 15.66 10.64 4.36
C GLY A 325 15.25 10.93 2.91
N ASN A 326 14.41 10.07 2.33
CA ASN A 326 14.01 10.12 0.91
C ASN A 326 12.80 11.03 0.63
N ALA A 327 11.87 11.19 1.56
CA ALA A 327 10.76 12.12 1.39
C ALA A 327 11.28 13.56 1.30
N LYS A 328 10.81 14.31 0.28
CA LYS A 328 11.11 15.74 0.14
C LYS A 328 10.04 16.63 0.76
N ASN A 329 8.79 16.17 0.72
CA ASN A 329 7.64 16.91 1.19
C ASN A 329 7.08 16.25 2.45
N PHE A 330 6.88 17.03 3.49
CA PHE A 330 6.31 16.62 4.76
C PHE A 330 5.02 17.39 4.99
N VAL A 331 3.90 16.69 5.11
CA VAL A 331 2.61 17.23 5.51
C VAL A 331 2.32 16.73 6.92
N ILE A 332 2.40 17.61 7.90
CA ILE A 332 2.28 17.25 9.30
C ILE A 332 1.01 17.86 9.87
N TYR A 333 0.07 17.03 10.24
CA TYR A 333 -1.08 17.36 11.07
C TYR A 333 -0.70 17.25 12.54
N ARG A 334 -1.64 17.58 13.43
CA ARG A 334 -1.44 17.39 14.87
C ARG A 334 -0.97 15.97 15.18
N CYS A 335 0.13 15.86 15.92
CA CYS A 335 0.71 14.60 16.36
C CYS A 335 0.99 14.62 17.87
N ASP A 336 1.34 13.49 18.45
CA ASP A 336 1.75 13.42 19.84
C ASP A 336 3.17 13.96 20.05
N ARG A 337 3.59 14.13 21.33
CA ARG A 337 4.88 14.68 21.68
C ARG A 337 6.05 13.82 21.17
N GLN A 338 5.94 12.51 21.20
CA GLN A 338 7.01 11.60 20.77
C GLN A 338 7.27 11.75 19.27
N ASP A 339 6.21 11.80 18.48
CA ASP A 339 6.30 12.03 17.04
C ASP A 339 6.79 13.43 16.71
N ALA A 340 6.29 14.46 17.43
CA ALA A 340 6.73 15.83 17.26
C ALA A 340 8.24 16.00 17.52
N GLU A 341 8.80 15.36 18.56
CA GLU A 341 10.24 15.36 18.87
C GLU A 341 11.08 14.71 17.78
N LEU A 342 10.55 13.70 17.07
CA LEU A 342 11.23 13.02 15.98
C LEU A 342 11.18 13.82 14.67
N ILE A 343 10.01 14.43 14.37
CA ILE A 343 9.76 15.05 13.07
C ILE A 343 10.17 16.53 13.00
N VAL A 344 10.20 17.26 14.13
CA VAL A 344 10.46 18.71 14.17
C VAL A 344 11.73 19.11 13.43
N LYS A 345 12.78 18.31 13.49
CA LYS A 345 14.06 18.54 12.80
C LYS A 345 13.98 18.52 11.27
N TYR A 346 12.90 17.95 10.71
CA TYR A 346 12.66 17.90 9.26
C TYR A 346 11.73 19.01 8.78
N VAL A 347 10.97 19.62 9.70
CA VAL A 347 9.94 20.61 9.34
C VAL A 347 10.25 22.01 9.81
N LYS A 348 10.97 22.21 10.93
CA LYS A 348 11.36 23.54 11.43
C LYS A 348 12.86 23.76 11.23
N ASP A 349 13.19 24.78 10.44
CA ASP A 349 14.58 25.23 10.29
C ASP A 349 14.97 26.09 11.50
N TYR A 350 16.24 26.02 11.91
CA TYR A 350 16.76 26.89 12.94
C TYR A 350 17.11 28.28 12.34
N ASP A 351 16.52 29.33 12.90
CA ASP A 351 16.88 30.72 12.56
C ASP A 351 17.77 31.31 13.66
N PRO A 352 19.07 31.55 13.40
CA PRO A 352 19.98 32.15 14.38
C PRO A 352 19.65 33.62 14.70
N PHE A 353 18.79 34.24 13.89
CA PHE A 353 18.41 35.67 14.05
C PHE A 353 17.00 35.83 14.64
N ASP A 354 16.33 34.76 14.99
CA ASP A 354 15.05 34.83 15.69
C ASP A 354 15.25 35.35 17.12
N TRP A 355 14.62 36.49 17.42
CA TRP A 355 14.83 37.23 18.67
C TRP A 355 13.57 37.21 19.56
N LYS A 356 13.77 36.95 20.87
CA LYS A 356 12.71 36.91 21.88
C LYS A 356 12.53 38.20 22.66
N ILE A 357 13.60 38.99 22.80
CA ILE A 357 13.58 40.29 23.49
C ILE A 357 14.39 41.29 22.69
N ARG A 358 13.78 42.44 22.41
CA ARG A 358 14.43 43.59 21.82
C ARG A 358 14.43 44.75 22.81
N ASN A 359 15.61 45.15 23.30
CA ASN A 359 15.82 46.36 24.08
C ASN A 359 16.49 47.41 23.19
N GLU A 360 16.50 48.69 23.62
CA GLU A 360 17.05 49.79 22.81
C GLU A 360 18.47 49.53 22.28
N ASN A 361 19.28 48.72 22.99
CA ASN A 361 20.68 48.46 22.64
C ASN A 361 21.08 46.96 22.60
N SER A 362 20.15 46.04 22.72
CA SER A 362 20.48 44.59 22.76
C SER A 362 19.34 43.70 22.26
N TYR A 363 19.72 42.58 21.67
CA TYR A 363 18.81 41.49 21.27
C TYR A 363 19.14 40.24 22.06
N THR A 364 18.11 39.54 22.55
CA THR A 364 18.23 38.18 23.05
C THR A 364 17.58 37.24 22.05
N TYR A 365 18.36 36.32 21.51
CA TYR A 365 17.91 35.38 20.50
C TYR A 365 17.40 34.10 21.12
N PHE A 366 16.50 33.43 20.43
CA PHE A 366 16.10 32.08 20.79
C PHE A 366 17.26 31.11 20.53
N THR A 367 17.50 30.22 21.50
CA THR A 367 18.44 29.13 21.33
C THR A 367 17.82 28.05 20.41
N LYS A 368 18.67 27.19 19.85
CA LYS A 368 18.21 26.08 19.02
C LYS A 368 17.21 25.17 19.76
N ASP A 369 17.43 24.93 21.06
CA ASP A 369 16.56 24.07 21.86
C ASP A 369 15.22 24.76 22.15
N GLU A 370 15.21 26.08 22.39
CA GLU A 370 13.96 26.83 22.56
C GLU A 370 13.12 26.84 21.26
N GLN A 371 13.73 27.10 20.11
CA GLN A 371 13.02 27.04 18.83
C GLN A 371 12.52 25.63 18.52
N ARG A 372 13.28 24.61 18.92
CA ARG A 372 12.86 23.22 18.78
C ARG A 372 11.63 22.92 19.65
N GLU A 373 11.62 23.34 20.93
CA GLU A 373 10.47 23.15 21.84
C GLU A 373 9.25 23.94 21.36
N GLU A 374 9.43 25.14 20.81
CA GLU A 374 8.36 25.89 20.16
C GLU A 374 7.77 25.10 18.98
N GLY A 375 8.61 24.59 18.05
CA GLY A 375 8.16 23.77 16.95
C GLY A 375 7.45 22.47 17.38
N ILE A 376 7.88 21.84 18.47
CA ILE A 376 7.18 20.71 19.06
C ILE A 376 5.79 21.14 19.55
N SER A 377 5.71 22.27 20.25
CA SER A 377 4.45 22.80 20.76
C SER A 377 3.48 23.18 19.65
N ASP A 378 3.99 23.77 18.56
CA ASP A 378 3.20 24.09 17.36
C ASP A 378 2.57 22.83 16.76
N LEU A 379 3.36 21.76 16.59
CA LEU A 379 2.88 20.49 16.01
C LEU A 379 1.83 19.80 16.88
N ILE A 380 1.98 19.86 18.21
CA ILE A 380 1.01 19.30 19.16
C ILE A 380 -0.28 20.13 19.20
N GLY A 381 -0.15 21.45 19.03
CA GLY A 381 -1.24 22.41 19.14
C GLY A 381 -2.06 22.61 17.85
N LEU A 382 -1.71 21.98 16.72
CA LEU A 382 -2.41 22.18 15.45
C LEU A 382 -3.91 21.85 15.59
N PRO A 383 -4.80 22.72 15.08
CA PRO A 383 -6.23 22.43 15.01
C PRO A 383 -6.53 21.23 14.09
N THR A 384 -7.70 20.65 14.24
CA THR A 384 -8.20 19.61 13.29
C THR A 384 -8.30 20.19 11.88
N GLN A 385 -7.93 19.40 10.86
CA GLN A 385 -7.88 19.78 9.45
C GLN A 385 -6.81 20.83 9.10
N VAL A 386 -5.98 21.26 10.05
CA VAL A 386 -4.84 22.13 9.77
C VAL A 386 -3.57 21.30 9.73
N ALA A 387 -2.74 21.56 8.72
CA ALA A 387 -1.46 20.91 8.54
C ALA A 387 -0.36 21.90 8.15
N ILE A 388 0.89 21.53 8.41
CA ILE A 388 2.08 22.23 7.94
C ILE A 388 2.65 21.44 6.77
N LEU A 389 2.86 22.13 5.63
CA LEU A 389 3.69 21.61 4.53
C LEU A 389 5.12 22.13 4.70
N LYS A 390 6.07 21.22 4.72
CA LYS A 390 7.50 21.52 4.58
C LYS A 390 8.07 20.77 3.39
N THR A 391 8.48 21.48 2.36
CA THR A 391 9.31 20.98 1.28
C THR A 391 10.78 21.25 1.60
N LYS A 392 11.65 20.25 1.51
CA LYS A 392 13.10 20.44 1.78
C LYS A 392 13.64 21.58 0.93
N GLY A 393 14.28 22.58 1.57
CA GLY A 393 14.83 23.77 0.94
C GLY A 393 13.82 24.90 0.68
N LYS A 394 12.58 24.78 1.14
CA LYS A 394 11.55 25.83 1.11
C LYS A 394 11.08 26.13 2.53
N GLU A 395 10.49 27.29 2.75
CA GLU A 395 9.86 27.64 4.03
C GLU A 395 8.66 26.72 4.31
N GLN A 396 8.38 26.52 5.59
CA GLN A 396 7.18 25.81 6.00
C GLN A 396 5.95 26.71 5.81
N MET A 397 4.84 26.10 5.41
CA MET A 397 3.57 26.80 5.21
C MET A 397 2.43 26.05 5.88
N MET A 398 1.58 26.78 6.57
CA MET A 398 0.38 26.23 7.20
C MET A 398 -0.80 26.33 6.22
N PHE A 399 -1.62 25.29 6.17
CA PHE A 399 -2.82 25.27 5.36
C PHE A 399 -3.93 24.46 6.02
N ARG A 400 -5.16 24.73 5.64
CA ARG A 400 -6.34 23.99 6.07
C ARG A 400 -6.84 23.10 4.91
N THR A 401 -6.98 21.81 5.16
CA THR A 401 -7.56 20.87 4.21
C THR A 401 -9.07 21.06 4.07
N PHE A 402 -9.59 20.64 2.93
CA PHE A 402 -11.04 20.64 2.70
C PHE A 402 -11.72 19.55 3.51
N ASP A 403 -12.95 19.78 3.87
CA ASP A 403 -13.86 18.75 4.33
C ASP A 403 -14.60 18.14 3.13
N LEU A 404 -15.04 16.90 3.28
CA LEU A 404 -15.92 16.24 2.32
C LEU A 404 -17.26 16.03 3.00
N ASP A 405 -18.32 16.41 2.33
CA ASP A 405 -19.66 16.08 2.77
C ASP A 405 -19.91 14.58 2.71
N GLU A 406 -20.71 14.06 3.63
CA GLU A 406 -21.18 12.67 3.56
C GLU A 406 -21.96 12.49 2.26
N SER A 407 -21.51 11.57 1.41
CA SER A 407 -22.10 11.40 0.11
C SER A 407 -23.25 10.40 0.15
N TRP A 408 -24.47 10.90 -0.09
CA TRP A 408 -25.65 10.07 -0.35
C TRP A 408 -25.55 9.25 -1.65
N ARG A 409 -24.52 9.47 -2.47
CA ARG A 409 -24.30 8.78 -3.76
C ARG A 409 -23.51 7.49 -3.63
N LEU A 410 -22.96 7.16 -2.45
CA LEU A 410 -22.03 6.06 -2.28
C LEU A 410 -22.54 4.74 -2.86
N GLU A 411 -23.72 4.28 -2.44
CA GLU A 411 -24.28 2.99 -2.89
C GLU A 411 -24.55 2.96 -4.41
N LYS A 412 -25.02 4.05 -4.95
CA LYS A 412 -25.23 4.19 -6.40
C LYS A 412 -23.89 4.11 -7.15
N ASN A 413 -22.89 4.81 -6.67
CA ASN A 413 -21.59 4.89 -7.29
C ASN A 413 -20.85 3.54 -7.20
N LEU A 414 -20.92 2.86 -6.05
CA LEU A 414 -20.40 1.50 -5.90
C LEU A 414 -21.03 0.55 -6.91
N THR A 415 -22.36 0.55 -7.02
CA THR A 415 -23.08 -0.27 -7.99
C THR A 415 -22.62 0.01 -9.42
N THR A 416 -22.43 1.28 -9.77
CA THR A 416 -21.93 1.66 -11.10
C THR A 416 -20.53 1.15 -11.36
N LEU A 417 -19.59 1.28 -10.42
CA LEU A 417 -18.22 0.81 -10.57
C LEU A 417 -18.13 -0.72 -10.65
N ARG A 418 -18.94 -1.44 -9.86
CA ARG A 418 -19.04 -2.90 -9.92
C ARG A 418 -19.53 -3.36 -11.29
N GLN A 419 -20.57 -2.71 -11.82
CA GLN A 419 -21.07 -3.00 -13.16
C GLN A 419 -19.99 -2.77 -14.22
N LEU A 420 -19.26 -1.64 -14.17
CA LEU A 420 -18.18 -1.34 -15.11
C LEU A 420 -17.03 -2.34 -15.02
N ASN A 421 -16.67 -2.83 -13.83
CA ASN A 421 -15.68 -3.89 -13.66
C ASN A 421 -16.17 -5.20 -14.32
N ASN A 422 -17.43 -5.58 -14.12
CA ASN A 422 -18.02 -6.76 -14.73
C ASN A 422 -18.05 -6.64 -16.25
N ASP A 423 -18.55 -5.54 -16.79
CA ASP A 423 -18.69 -5.28 -18.24
C ASP A 423 -17.31 -5.28 -18.94
N SER A 424 -16.26 -4.86 -18.23
CA SER A 424 -14.89 -4.87 -18.74
C SER A 424 -14.15 -6.19 -18.50
N GLY A 425 -14.81 -7.22 -17.97
CA GLY A 425 -14.23 -8.54 -17.74
C GLY A 425 -13.15 -8.58 -16.64
N LYS A 426 -13.13 -7.62 -15.73
CA LYS A 426 -12.15 -7.56 -14.63
C LYS A 426 -12.52 -8.46 -13.46
N THR A 427 -13.78 -8.87 -13.32
CA THR A 427 -14.24 -9.71 -12.22
C THR A 427 -14.17 -11.19 -12.56
N ILE A 428 -13.98 -12.00 -11.54
CA ILE A 428 -14.03 -13.45 -11.61
C ILE A 428 -15.38 -13.89 -11.04
N SER A 429 -16.14 -14.67 -11.82
CA SER A 429 -17.37 -15.26 -11.32
C SER A 429 -17.08 -16.56 -10.59
N MET A 430 -17.76 -16.80 -9.47
CA MET A 430 -17.74 -18.07 -8.74
C MET A 430 -18.03 -19.29 -9.62
N ASN A 431 -18.86 -19.13 -10.64
CA ASN A 431 -19.20 -20.19 -11.60
C ASN A 431 -18.04 -20.60 -12.52
N LYS A 432 -16.93 -19.84 -12.54
CA LYS A 432 -15.70 -20.17 -13.28
C LYS A 432 -14.62 -20.79 -12.40
N LEU A 433 -14.91 -20.99 -11.12
CA LEU A 433 -13.99 -21.65 -10.23
C LEU A 433 -13.89 -23.13 -10.63
N ASP A 434 -12.65 -23.57 -10.89
CA ASP A 434 -12.29 -24.97 -10.99
C ASP A 434 -12.84 -25.71 -9.76
N GLU A 435 -13.24 -26.97 -9.90
CA GLU A 435 -13.79 -27.84 -8.84
C GLU A 435 -12.94 -27.89 -7.55
N ARG A 436 -11.73 -27.34 -7.57
CA ARG A 436 -10.80 -27.21 -6.45
C ARG A 436 -11.16 -26.10 -5.45
N VAL A 437 -12.11 -25.21 -5.77
CA VAL A 437 -12.53 -24.13 -4.87
C VAL A 437 -13.93 -24.44 -4.34
N THR A 438 -14.00 -25.28 -3.32
CA THR A 438 -15.25 -25.49 -2.59
C THR A 438 -15.35 -24.44 -1.49
N PHE A 439 -16.42 -23.63 -1.52
CA PHE A 439 -16.78 -22.80 -0.38
C PHE A 439 -17.43 -23.68 0.69
N PRO A 440 -17.06 -23.53 1.98
CA PRO A 440 -17.87 -24.10 3.02
C PRO A 440 -19.28 -23.49 2.89
N GLU A 441 -20.30 -24.35 2.82
CA GLU A 441 -21.68 -23.89 2.90
C GLU A 441 -21.80 -22.94 4.08
N SER A 442 -22.38 -21.76 3.86
CA SER A 442 -22.61 -20.80 4.92
C SER A 442 -23.23 -21.54 6.10
N ILE A 443 -22.56 -21.50 7.25
CA ILE A 443 -23.20 -21.87 8.52
C ILE A 443 -24.34 -20.88 8.64
N ALA A 444 -25.53 -21.28 8.22
CA ALA A 444 -26.76 -20.60 8.56
C ALA A 444 -26.76 -20.55 10.09
N ALA A 445 -26.71 -19.36 10.66
CA ALA A 445 -26.91 -19.21 12.07
C ALA A 445 -28.26 -19.85 12.37
N GLU A 446 -28.23 -20.98 13.10
CA GLU A 446 -29.46 -21.50 13.69
C GLU A 446 -30.03 -20.38 14.55
N PRO A 447 -31.32 -20.08 14.44
CA PRO A 447 -31.93 -19.08 15.28
C PRO A 447 -31.78 -19.54 16.72
N ASP A 448 -31.20 -18.68 17.57
CA ASP A 448 -31.10 -18.86 19.02
C ASP A 448 -32.46 -19.33 19.55
N GLU A 449 -32.54 -20.56 20.05
CA GLU A 449 -33.66 -20.98 20.84
C GLU A 449 -33.71 -20.10 22.10
N PRO A 450 -34.88 -19.57 22.47
CA PRO A 450 -34.98 -18.76 23.68
C PRO A 450 -34.75 -19.64 24.90
N TYR A 451 -33.69 -19.35 25.66
CA TYR A 451 -33.47 -19.92 26.97
C TYR A 451 -34.68 -19.61 27.85
N SER A 452 -35.51 -20.62 28.12
CA SER A 452 -36.53 -20.55 29.17
C SER A 452 -35.81 -20.72 30.50
N PHE A 453 -35.60 -19.63 31.22
CA PHE A 453 -35.44 -19.68 32.68
C PHE A 453 -36.80 -19.91 33.27
N LEU A 454 -37.09 -21.12 33.74
CA LEU A 454 -38.03 -21.48 34.81
C LEU A 454 -37.89 -22.98 35.09
N ASP A 455 -37.17 -23.35 36.13
CA ASP A 455 -37.51 -24.02 37.38
C ASP A 455 -36.22 -24.44 38.11
#